data_baf80caa625f51b14cd60ca5671c72a7
#
_entry.id   baf80caa625f51b14cd60ca5671c72a7
#
_cell.length_a   1.000
_cell.length_b   1.000
_cell.length_c   1.000
_cell.angle_alpha   90.00
_cell.angle_beta   90.00
_cell.angle_gamma   90.00
#
_symmetry.space_group_name_H-M   'P 1'
#
loop_
_entity.id
_entity.type
_entity.pdbx_description
1 polymer ?
#
loop_
_entity_poly.entity_id
_entity_poly.type
_entity_poly.pdbx_seq_one_letter_code
_entity_poly.pdbx_strand_id
1 'polypeptide(L)'
;MQYQSTRNKNLKAGSAQAILDGLAPDGGLYTLPSFDEARFDYREILNLDTFSMSARILAKLLPDFSEQEMASLVRAGYGGKFESDHLMPSVPVGEDFILELFRGPTSAFKDVALSMLPRLMTAAKEKCGVSDEILILTATSGDTGKAALEGFCNVPGTKIVVFYPYGGVSAVQQAQMATQEGDNVCVCAVRGNFDDAQTGVKKIFSAVSRDELLAGKGVRLSSANSINIGRLAPQVVYYYRAYADLVKMGRIHEGDKVDFVVPTGNFGDILAGYFAKEMGLPVGRLVCASNANNVLTEFLRTGRYDRRRPFYKTASPSMDILVSSNLERLLYLLSGDDALVAQLMQQLNEEGTYEVPEDLLAKLRALFWAGCCDDAGAKAAIGSVWREHHYLCDTHTAVAWDVAQQYKKENADHNEVVVLSTASPYKFPAAVLEGIGESAKGDEFDVMEQLHDVTGVPVPKNLAGLRSREVRHRDVIEQGDMLAYVLKRAEKED
;
A
#
# COMPACT_ATOMS: atom_id res chain seq x y z
N MET A 1 11.62 21.69 7.28
CA MET A 1 10.32 20.99 7.48
C MET A 1 10.51 19.82 8.46
N GLN A 2 9.64 19.66 9.47
CA GLN A 2 9.66 18.56 10.44
C GLN A 2 8.33 17.80 10.39
N TYR A 3 8.37 16.50 10.53
CA TYR A 3 7.21 15.66 10.78
C TYR A 3 6.74 15.80 12.22
N GLN A 4 5.46 15.55 12.47
CA GLN A 4 4.87 15.56 13.81
C GLN A 4 3.84 14.45 13.96
N SER A 5 3.54 14.08 15.21
CA SER A 5 2.50 13.12 15.51
C SER A 5 1.11 13.68 15.22
N THR A 6 0.25 12.87 14.64
CA THR A 6 -1.18 13.18 14.43
C THR A 6 -1.96 13.36 15.73
N ARG A 7 -1.45 12.86 16.87
CA ARG A 7 -2.12 12.91 18.18
C ARG A 7 -1.45 13.86 19.18
N ASN A 8 -0.25 14.36 18.87
CA ASN A 8 0.47 15.32 19.67
C ASN A 8 1.48 16.08 18.79
N LYS A 9 1.12 17.27 18.33
CA LYS A 9 1.95 18.09 17.44
C LYS A 9 3.29 18.54 18.06
N ASN A 10 3.48 18.37 19.37
CA ASN A 10 4.75 18.67 20.04
C ASN A 10 5.78 17.54 19.87
N LEU A 11 5.34 16.33 19.53
CA LEU A 11 6.21 15.22 19.19
C LEU A 11 6.65 15.36 17.73
N LYS A 12 7.86 15.86 17.55
CA LYS A 12 8.43 16.19 16.23
C LYS A 12 9.63 15.30 15.92
N ALA A 13 9.81 15.01 14.65
CA ALA A 13 10.94 14.24 14.13
C ALA A 13 11.38 14.77 12.76
N GLY A 14 12.66 14.61 12.41
CA GLY A 14 13.09 14.69 11.02
C GLY A 14 12.49 13.57 10.19
N SER A 15 12.53 13.70 8.87
CA SER A 15 12.00 12.65 7.97
C SER A 15 12.74 11.31 8.13
N ALA A 16 14.06 11.36 8.34
CA ALA A 16 14.87 10.17 8.58
C ALA A 16 14.44 9.45 9.88
N GLN A 17 14.26 10.20 10.97
CA GLN A 17 13.82 9.63 12.25
C GLN A 17 12.38 9.06 12.14
N ALA A 18 11.47 9.77 11.46
CA ALA A 18 10.10 9.31 11.26
C ALA A 18 10.02 8.00 10.46
N ILE A 19 10.92 7.80 9.48
CA ILE A 19 11.05 6.54 8.74
C ILE A 19 11.55 5.40 9.64
N LEU A 20 12.55 5.66 10.49
CA LEU A 20 13.10 4.65 11.39
C LEU A 20 12.10 4.21 12.46
N ASP A 21 11.43 5.18 13.07
CA ASP A 21 10.46 4.91 14.13
C ASP A 21 9.17 4.28 13.57
N GLY A 22 8.76 4.70 12.37
CA GLY A 22 7.54 4.24 11.71
C GLY A 22 6.25 4.74 12.37
N LEU A 23 6.27 4.89 13.70
CA LEU A 23 5.16 5.33 14.54
C LEU A 23 5.68 6.29 15.61
N ALA A 24 4.91 7.31 15.95
CA ALA A 24 5.26 8.21 17.03
C ALA A 24 5.12 7.56 18.43
N PRO A 25 5.85 8.02 19.45
CA PRO A 25 5.84 7.41 20.79
C PRO A 25 4.46 7.37 21.47
N ASP A 26 3.56 8.29 21.10
CA ASP A 26 2.17 8.35 21.58
C ASP A 26 1.21 7.42 20.80
N GLY A 27 1.73 6.66 19.85
CA GLY A 27 0.95 5.81 18.95
C GLY A 27 0.28 6.55 17.79
N GLY A 28 0.50 7.86 17.66
CA GLY A 28 0.10 8.66 16.51
C GLY A 28 0.97 8.41 15.28
N LEU A 29 0.54 8.86 14.12
CA LEU A 29 1.25 8.69 12.88
C LEU A 29 2.07 9.96 12.57
N TYR A 30 3.30 9.77 12.09
CA TYR A 30 4.09 10.90 11.60
C TYR A 30 3.51 11.45 10.30
N THR A 31 3.28 12.76 10.25
CA THR A 31 2.84 13.50 9.07
C THR A 31 3.45 14.89 9.02
N LEU A 32 3.40 15.53 7.85
CA LEU A 32 3.75 16.95 7.71
C LEU A 32 2.69 17.82 8.38
N PRO A 33 3.08 18.96 9.01
CA PRO A 33 2.12 19.92 9.55
C PRO A 33 1.36 20.68 8.45
N SER A 34 2.03 20.95 7.33
CA SER A 34 1.49 21.57 6.10
C SER A 34 2.34 21.12 4.92
N PHE A 35 1.88 21.43 3.70
CA PHE A 35 2.59 21.14 2.47
C PHE A 35 3.30 22.37 1.87
N ASP A 36 3.31 23.53 2.53
CA ASP A 36 3.85 24.77 1.98
C ASP A 36 5.31 24.63 1.53
N GLU A 37 6.15 23.98 2.35
CA GLU A 37 7.55 23.72 2.00
C GLU A 37 7.74 22.57 0.99
N ALA A 38 6.78 21.66 0.88
CA ALA A 38 6.81 20.52 -0.05
C ALA A 38 6.19 20.89 -1.41
N ARG A 39 5.43 21.97 -1.49
CA ARG A 39 4.77 22.43 -2.72
C ARG A 39 5.80 22.92 -3.74
N PHE A 40 5.57 22.61 -5.00
CA PHE A 40 6.38 23.05 -6.14
C PHE A 40 5.53 23.13 -7.41
N ASP A 41 6.05 23.76 -8.46
CA ASP A 41 5.37 23.75 -9.77
C ASP A 41 5.54 22.36 -10.41
N TYR A 42 4.47 21.59 -10.48
CA TYR A 42 4.45 20.25 -11.06
C TYR A 42 4.93 20.20 -12.51
N ARG A 43 4.85 21.32 -13.26
CA ARG A 43 5.33 21.42 -14.66
C ARG A 43 6.83 21.17 -14.77
N GLU A 44 7.61 21.48 -13.74
CA GLU A 44 9.05 21.24 -13.70
C GLU A 44 9.42 19.77 -13.89
N ILE A 45 8.50 18.84 -13.61
CA ILE A 45 8.78 17.40 -13.59
C ILE A 45 8.00 16.59 -14.63
N LEU A 46 7.04 17.19 -15.37
CA LEU A 46 6.19 16.45 -16.31
C LEU A 46 6.99 15.74 -17.41
N ASN A 47 8.11 16.32 -17.84
CA ASN A 47 8.98 15.79 -18.89
C ASN A 47 10.13 14.91 -18.35
N LEU A 48 10.24 14.74 -17.04
CA LEU A 48 11.28 13.90 -16.45
C LEU A 48 10.95 12.40 -16.65
N ASP A 49 12.00 11.59 -16.73
CA ASP A 49 11.85 10.14 -16.57
C ASP A 49 11.35 9.82 -15.16
N THR A 50 10.83 8.60 -14.96
CA THR A 50 10.21 8.21 -13.68
C THR A 50 11.19 8.20 -12.52
N PHE A 51 12.47 7.90 -12.76
CA PHE A 51 13.50 7.92 -11.70
C PHE A 51 13.79 9.33 -11.22
N SER A 52 14.01 10.26 -12.17
CA SER A 52 14.27 11.67 -11.85
C SER A 52 13.05 12.33 -11.21
N MET A 53 11.84 12.05 -11.70
CA MET A 53 10.57 12.47 -11.10
C MET A 53 10.45 11.96 -9.65
N SER A 54 10.73 10.68 -9.41
CA SER A 54 10.70 10.09 -8.08
C SER A 54 11.68 10.76 -7.12
N ALA A 55 12.92 10.99 -7.56
CA ALA A 55 13.94 11.65 -6.74
C ALA A 55 13.51 13.06 -6.33
N ARG A 56 12.96 13.83 -7.27
CA ARG A 56 12.48 15.20 -7.01
C ARG A 56 11.34 15.25 -6.01
N ILE A 57 10.30 14.41 -6.21
CA ILE A 57 9.13 14.35 -5.33
C ILE A 57 9.53 13.89 -3.93
N LEU A 58 10.32 12.81 -3.83
CA LEU A 58 10.73 12.25 -2.55
C LEU A 58 11.64 13.18 -1.76
N ALA A 59 12.56 13.91 -2.42
CA ALA A 59 13.38 14.92 -1.75
C ALA A 59 12.54 16.07 -1.17
N LYS A 60 11.43 16.43 -1.82
CA LYS A 60 10.47 17.41 -1.29
C LYS A 60 9.71 16.91 -0.07
N LEU A 61 9.32 15.65 -0.06
CA LEU A 61 8.62 15.03 1.06
C LEU A 61 9.55 14.66 2.22
N LEU A 62 10.78 14.26 1.94
CA LEU A 62 11.74 13.72 2.90
C LEU A 62 12.99 14.62 2.96
N PRO A 63 12.89 15.81 3.57
CA PRO A 63 13.89 16.88 3.45
C PRO A 63 15.25 16.60 4.10
N ASP A 64 15.37 15.55 4.93
CA ASP A 64 16.68 15.13 5.44
C ASP A 64 17.55 14.46 4.36
N PHE A 65 16.98 14.18 3.19
CA PHE A 65 17.66 13.60 2.04
C PHE A 65 17.74 14.63 0.91
N SER A 66 18.95 14.91 0.43
CA SER A 66 19.12 15.72 -0.78
C SER A 66 18.57 15.03 -2.02
N GLU A 67 18.26 15.79 -3.06
CA GLU A 67 17.78 15.22 -4.34
C GLU A 67 18.82 14.27 -4.95
N GLN A 68 20.11 14.55 -4.81
CA GLN A 68 21.19 13.69 -5.30
C GLN A 68 21.26 12.35 -4.54
N GLU A 69 21.13 12.38 -3.20
CA GLU A 69 21.02 11.16 -2.40
C GLU A 69 19.77 10.37 -2.79
N MET A 70 18.64 11.07 -2.93
CA MET A 70 17.38 10.44 -3.31
C MET A 70 17.44 9.79 -4.69
N ALA A 71 18.11 10.42 -5.67
CA ALA A 71 18.34 9.84 -6.99
C ALA A 71 19.13 8.51 -6.90
N SER A 72 20.10 8.44 -6.01
CA SER A 72 20.87 7.20 -5.76
C SER A 72 20.00 6.13 -5.12
N LEU A 73 19.17 6.50 -4.12
CA LEU A 73 18.25 5.58 -3.44
C LEU A 73 17.16 5.05 -4.40
N VAL A 74 16.62 5.93 -5.26
CA VAL A 74 15.63 5.56 -6.27
C VAL A 74 16.21 4.55 -7.28
N ARG A 75 17.43 4.78 -7.77
CA ARG A 75 18.11 3.82 -8.65
C ARG A 75 18.35 2.47 -7.96
N ALA A 76 18.78 2.47 -6.71
CA ALA A 76 18.97 1.25 -5.91
C ALA A 76 17.65 0.53 -5.59
N GLY A 77 16.55 1.27 -5.45
CA GLY A 77 15.22 0.75 -5.14
C GLY A 77 14.52 0.15 -6.36
N TYR A 78 14.52 0.85 -7.49
CA TYR A 78 13.72 0.50 -8.67
C TYR A 78 14.51 -0.10 -9.83
N GLY A 79 15.81 0.20 -9.94
CA GLY A 79 16.61 -0.21 -11.09
C GLY A 79 16.59 -1.70 -11.38
N GLY A 80 16.12 -2.08 -12.56
CA GLY A 80 16.06 -3.46 -13.04
C GLY A 80 15.03 -4.37 -12.34
N LYS A 81 14.19 -3.84 -11.45
CA LYS A 81 13.18 -4.63 -10.70
C LYS A 81 11.80 -4.63 -11.35
N PHE A 82 11.47 -3.59 -12.08
CA PHE A 82 10.18 -3.45 -12.78
C PHE A 82 10.29 -3.92 -14.23
N GLU A 83 9.15 -4.16 -14.85
CA GLU A 83 9.10 -4.60 -16.26
C GLU A 83 9.70 -3.57 -17.24
N SER A 84 9.70 -2.29 -16.87
CA SER A 84 10.32 -1.20 -17.62
C SER A 84 10.71 -0.06 -16.68
N ASP A 85 11.57 0.86 -17.17
CA ASP A 85 11.95 2.08 -16.45
C ASP A 85 10.80 3.10 -16.33
N HIS A 86 9.68 2.87 -17.02
CA HIS A 86 8.46 3.66 -16.84
C HIS A 86 7.78 3.35 -15.50
N LEU A 87 8.00 2.19 -14.95
CA LEU A 87 7.54 1.61 -13.69
C LEU A 87 6.02 1.43 -13.60
N MET A 88 5.23 2.46 -13.90
CA MET A 88 3.79 2.52 -13.67
C MET A 88 3.12 3.17 -14.89
N PRO A 89 2.85 2.42 -15.97
CA PRO A 89 2.24 2.97 -17.17
C PRO A 89 0.74 3.23 -17.00
N SER A 90 0.27 4.34 -17.59
CA SER A 90 -1.15 4.59 -17.79
C SER A 90 -1.59 4.05 -19.14
N VAL A 91 -2.57 3.18 -19.17
CA VAL A 91 -3.10 2.56 -20.39
C VAL A 91 -4.54 3.00 -20.63
N PRO A 92 -4.94 3.34 -21.87
CA PRO A 92 -6.30 3.69 -22.18
C PRO A 92 -7.19 2.44 -22.19
N VAL A 93 -8.35 2.51 -21.53
CA VAL A 93 -9.36 1.45 -21.50
C VAL A 93 -10.73 2.09 -21.70
N GLY A 94 -11.30 1.97 -22.90
CA GLY A 94 -12.49 2.72 -23.27
C GLY A 94 -12.25 4.23 -23.27
N GLU A 95 -13.06 4.96 -22.53
CA GLU A 95 -12.94 6.41 -22.34
C GLU A 95 -12.00 6.79 -21.18
N ASP A 96 -11.74 5.83 -20.27
CA ASP A 96 -10.98 6.03 -19.04
C ASP A 96 -9.53 5.54 -19.19
N PHE A 97 -8.71 5.75 -18.15
CA PHE A 97 -7.35 5.26 -18.06
C PHE A 97 -7.18 4.33 -16.87
N ILE A 98 -6.37 3.31 -17.04
CA ILE A 98 -5.92 2.44 -15.96
C ILE A 98 -4.44 2.69 -15.70
N LEU A 99 -4.11 3.06 -14.47
CA LEU A 99 -2.73 3.17 -14.00
C LEU A 99 -2.26 1.83 -13.46
N GLU A 100 -1.39 1.14 -14.21
CA GLU A 100 -0.92 -0.21 -13.87
C GLU A 100 0.21 -0.15 -12.83
N LEU A 101 -0.11 -0.35 -11.57
CA LEU A 101 0.83 -0.32 -10.44
C LEU A 101 1.45 -1.70 -10.13
N PHE A 102 1.06 -2.73 -10.85
CA PHE A 102 1.45 -4.12 -10.61
C PHE A 102 2.63 -4.62 -11.47
N ARG A 103 3.32 -3.74 -12.18
CA ARG A 103 4.45 -4.08 -13.06
C ARG A 103 5.77 -4.29 -12.32
N GLY A 104 5.72 -4.39 -11.01
CA GLY A 104 6.86 -4.60 -10.13
C GLY A 104 7.15 -6.09 -9.83
N PRO A 105 8.18 -6.35 -9.01
CA PRO A 105 8.73 -7.69 -8.77
C PRO A 105 7.78 -8.66 -8.07
N THR A 106 6.68 -8.20 -7.48
CA THR A 106 5.72 -9.07 -6.81
C THR A 106 4.31 -9.00 -7.39
N SER A 107 4.14 -8.26 -8.48
CA SER A 107 2.87 -8.07 -9.18
C SER A 107 1.79 -7.39 -8.33
N ALA A 108 2.19 -6.42 -7.49
CA ALA A 108 1.29 -5.61 -6.67
C ALA A 108 1.83 -4.17 -6.52
N PHE A 109 0.92 -3.17 -6.37
CA PHE A 109 1.28 -1.75 -6.20
C PHE A 109 2.23 -1.49 -5.03
N LYS A 110 2.22 -2.39 -4.05
CA LYS A 110 3.07 -2.33 -2.86
C LYS A 110 4.55 -2.34 -3.20
N ASP A 111 4.93 -2.83 -4.37
CA ASP A 111 6.30 -2.87 -4.87
C ASP A 111 6.90 -1.46 -4.97
N VAL A 112 6.13 -0.46 -5.38
CA VAL A 112 6.59 0.93 -5.49
C VAL A 112 7.10 1.43 -4.14
N ALA A 113 6.35 1.19 -3.08
CA ALA A 113 6.74 1.63 -1.74
C ALA A 113 7.77 0.71 -1.07
N LEU A 114 7.61 -0.61 -1.21
CA LEU A 114 8.44 -1.59 -0.51
C LEU A 114 9.80 -1.84 -1.18
N SER A 115 9.99 -1.46 -2.45
CA SER A 115 11.32 -1.38 -3.06
C SER A 115 12.12 -0.18 -2.54
N MET A 116 11.44 0.91 -2.14
CA MET A 116 12.09 2.11 -1.62
C MET A 116 12.33 2.08 -0.11
N LEU A 117 11.38 1.56 0.67
CA LEU A 117 11.43 1.61 2.13
C LEU A 117 12.75 1.08 2.72
N PRO A 118 13.30 -0.08 2.30
CA PRO A 118 14.56 -0.57 2.83
C PRO A 118 15.73 0.38 2.56
N ARG A 119 15.76 1.01 1.39
CA ARG A 119 16.79 1.98 0.99
C ARG A 119 16.70 3.25 1.82
N LEU A 120 15.49 3.75 2.01
CA LEU A 120 15.22 4.89 2.88
C LEU A 120 15.57 4.59 4.34
N MET A 121 15.24 3.39 4.86
CA MET A 121 15.57 2.97 6.22
C MET A 121 17.07 2.88 6.44
N THR A 122 17.82 2.28 5.51
CA THR A 122 19.29 2.18 5.61
C THR A 122 19.93 3.56 5.62
N ALA A 123 19.55 4.45 4.71
CA ALA A 123 20.05 5.82 4.66
C ALA A 123 19.61 6.65 5.89
N ALA A 124 18.38 6.46 6.37
CA ALA A 124 17.89 7.10 7.60
C ALA A 124 18.70 6.66 8.83
N LYS A 125 19.05 5.36 8.91
CA LYS A 125 19.87 4.80 9.95
C LYS A 125 21.25 5.50 10.02
N GLU A 126 21.89 5.69 8.87
CA GLU A 126 23.17 6.43 8.78
C GLU A 126 23.03 7.87 9.25
N LYS A 127 21.97 8.58 8.78
CA LYS A 127 21.72 9.99 9.16
C LYS A 127 21.42 10.17 10.66
N CYS A 128 20.76 9.19 11.27
CA CYS A 128 20.42 9.23 12.70
C CYS A 128 21.52 8.63 13.60
N GLY A 129 22.65 8.16 13.04
CA GLY A 129 23.75 7.57 13.81
C GLY A 129 23.37 6.24 14.51
N VAL A 130 22.39 5.50 13.98
CA VAL A 130 21.92 4.22 14.53
C VAL A 130 22.80 3.09 14.00
N SER A 131 23.49 2.37 14.88
CA SER A 131 24.33 1.22 14.52
C SER A 131 23.59 -0.10 14.51
N ASP A 132 22.45 -0.20 15.23
CA ASP A 132 21.68 -1.44 15.38
C ASP A 132 21.20 -1.99 14.05
N GLU A 133 21.16 -3.31 13.90
CA GLU A 133 20.49 -3.98 12.80
C GLU A 133 18.96 -3.79 12.94
N ILE A 134 18.28 -3.50 11.84
CA ILE A 134 16.83 -3.32 11.85
C ILE A 134 16.16 -4.65 11.57
N LEU A 135 15.43 -5.18 12.53
CA LEU A 135 14.60 -6.37 12.39
C LEU A 135 13.15 -5.98 12.09
N ILE A 136 12.74 -6.20 10.86
CA ILE A 136 11.36 -5.92 10.42
C ILE A 136 10.45 -7.09 10.79
N LEU A 137 9.33 -6.78 11.47
CA LEU A 137 8.27 -7.75 11.71
C LEU A 137 7.01 -7.36 10.94
N THR A 138 6.43 -8.33 10.25
CA THR A 138 5.21 -8.12 9.48
C THR A 138 4.29 -9.35 9.61
N ALA A 139 3.01 -9.12 9.92
CA ALA A 139 1.95 -10.08 9.67
C ALA A 139 1.26 -9.72 8.34
N THR A 140 0.95 -10.72 7.53
CA THR A 140 0.40 -10.51 6.19
C THR A 140 -0.73 -11.49 5.86
N SER A 141 -1.69 -11.01 5.08
CA SER A 141 -2.68 -11.82 4.37
C SER A 141 -2.25 -12.17 2.93
N GLY A 142 -0.98 -11.88 2.56
CA GLY A 142 -0.42 -12.20 1.23
C GLY A 142 0.52 -11.12 0.67
N ASP A 143 0.00 -10.18 -0.11
CA ASP A 143 0.78 -9.25 -0.94
C ASP A 143 1.78 -8.37 -0.19
N THR A 144 1.40 -7.84 0.98
CA THR A 144 2.30 -6.97 1.77
C THR A 144 3.54 -7.73 2.25
N GLY A 145 3.34 -8.98 2.70
CA GLY A 145 4.46 -9.81 3.15
C GLY A 145 5.42 -10.13 2.01
N LYS A 146 4.90 -10.58 0.87
CA LYS A 146 5.75 -10.87 -0.30
C LYS A 146 6.51 -9.63 -0.78
N ALA A 147 5.83 -8.49 -0.91
CA ALA A 147 6.50 -7.26 -1.35
C ALA A 147 7.55 -6.77 -0.34
N ALA A 148 7.31 -6.95 0.97
CA ALA A 148 8.31 -6.64 1.99
C ALA A 148 9.52 -7.59 1.93
N LEU A 149 9.30 -8.89 1.80
CA LEU A 149 10.39 -9.87 1.63
C LEU A 149 11.26 -9.52 0.43
N GLU A 150 10.66 -9.20 -0.70
CA GLU A 150 11.37 -8.82 -1.93
C GLU A 150 12.15 -7.51 -1.77
N GLY A 151 11.52 -6.51 -1.15
CA GLY A 151 12.16 -5.21 -0.93
C GLY A 151 13.37 -5.29 0.00
N PHE A 152 13.27 -6.04 1.11
CA PHE A 152 14.32 -6.21 2.11
C PHE A 152 15.34 -7.30 1.77
N CYS A 153 15.11 -8.10 0.73
CA CYS A 153 16.00 -9.19 0.33
C CYS A 153 17.44 -8.70 0.17
N ASN A 154 18.35 -9.26 0.94
CA ASN A 154 19.78 -8.95 0.95
C ASN A 154 20.13 -7.45 1.12
N VAL A 155 19.28 -6.69 1.82
CA VAL A 155 19.58 -5.30 2.17
C VAL A 155 20.45 -5.27 3.42
N PRO A 156 21.69 -4.76 3.35
CA PRO A 156 22.62 -4.77 4.49
C PRO A 156 22.06 -4.07 5.73
N GLY A 157 22.34 -4.65 6.91
CA GLY A 157 21.91 -4.09 8.19
C GLY A 157 20.41 -4.18 8.46
N THR A 158 19.71 -5.05 7.72
CA THR A 158 18.30 -5.35 7.93
C THR A 158 18.07 -6.86 7.98
N LYS A 159 17.11 -7.29 8.79
CA LYS A 159 16.48 -8.62 8.75
C LYS A 159 14.97 -8.46 8.66
N ILE A 160 14.29 -9.45 8.09
CA ILE A 160 12.83 -9.43 8.03
C ILE A 160 12.25 -10.78 8.42
N VAL A 161 11.24 -10.77 9.27
CA VAL A 161 10.39 -11.93 9.61
C VAL A 161 8.96 -11.62 9.20
N VAL A 162 8.42 -12.45 8.32
CA VAL A 162 7.03 -12.38 7.86
C VAL A 162 6.24 -13.56 8.42
N PHE A 163 5.17 -13.24 9.13
CA PHE A 163 4.19 -14.21 9.60
C PHE A 163 2.94 -14.18 8.72
N TYR A 164 2.44 -15.36 8.36
CA TYR A 164 1.17 -15.49 7.64
C TYR A 164 0.33 -16.62 8.23
N PRO A 165 -1.01 -16.58 8.13
CA PRO A 165 -1.87 -17.63 8.69
C PRO A 165 -1.73 -18.93 7.89
N TYR A 166 -1.47 -20.04 8.57
CA TYR A 166 -1.37 -21.36 7.97
C TYR A 166 -2.68 -21.71 7.25
N GLY A 167 -2.63 -21.96 5.92
CA GLY A 167 -3.81 -22.20 5.10
C GLY A 167 -4.73 -20.98 4.90
N GLY A 168 -4.28 -19.76 5.29
CA GLY A 168 -5.09 -18.55 5.21
C GLY A 168 -4.72 -17.57 4.07
N VAL A 169 -3.78 -17.95 3.20
CA VAL A 169 -3.39 -17.21 2.00
C VAL A 169 -3.59 -18.08 0.76
N SER A 170 -3.66 -17.50 -0.44
CA SER A 170 -3.76 -18.27 -1.68
C SER A 170 -2.50 -19.11 -1.94
N ALA A 171 -2.62 -20.18 -2.72
CA ALA A 171 -1.47 -21.04 -3.05
C ALA A 171 -0.38 -20.27 -3.80
N VAL A 172 -0.76 -19.34 -4.68
CA VAL A 172 0.16 -18.45 -5.39
C VAL A 172 0.89 -17.53 -4.39
N GLN A 173 0.18 -16.88 -3.47
CA GLN A 173 0.78 -16.01 -2.47
C GLN A 173 1.69 -16.79 -1.50
N GLN A 174 1.27 -17.97 -1.07
CA GLN A 174 2.08 -18.85 -0.24
C GLN A 174 3.37 -19.25 -0.95
N ALA A 175 3.28 -19.68 -2.20
CA ALA A 175 4.46 -20.06 -2.98
C ALA A 175 5.41 -18.86 -3.19
N GLN A 176 4.88 -17.65 -3.48
CA GLN A 176 5.70 -16.45 -3.57
C GLN A 176 6.52 -16.18 -2.31
N MET A 177 5.95 -16.39 -1.12
CA MET A 177 6.65 -16.20 0.15
C MET A 177 7.56 -17.38 0.50
N ALA A 178 7.07 -18.61 0.37
CA ALA A 178 7.81 -19.81 0.76
C ALA A 178 9.05 -20.08 -0.12
N THR A 179 9.09 -19.55 -1.34
CA THR A 179 10.22 -19.66 -2.27
C THR A 179 11.13 -18.41 -2.28
N GLN A 180 10.89 -17.44 -1.38
CA GLN A 180 11.68 -16.21 -1.33
C GLN A 180 13.15 -16.50 -1.07
N GLU A 181 14.02 -15.93 -1.87
CA GLU A 181 15.47 -15.96 -1.72
C GLU A 181 15.94 -14.86 -0.76
N GLY A 182 17.18 -15.00 -0.26
CA GLY A 182 17.85 -14.02 0.57
C GLY A 182 18.25 -14.57 1.94
N ASP A 183 19.42 -14.15 2.41
CA ASP A 183 20.01 -14.66 3.67
C ASP A 183 19.43 -13.95 4.90
N ASN A 184 18.85 -12.77 4.70
CA ASN A 184 18.29 -11.93 5.76
C ASN A 184 16.75 -12.01 5.85
N VAL A 185 16.11 -12.94 5.13
CA VAL A 185 14.64 -13.07 5.09
C VAL A 185 14.18 -14.35 5.78
N CYS A 186 13.12 -14.26 6.57
CA CYS A 186 12.48 -15.37 7.24
C CYS A 186 10.98 -15.32 7.03
N VAL A 187 10.40 -16.47 6.68
CA VAL A 187 8.95 -16.61 6.50
C VAL A 187 8.46 -17.75 7.39
N CYS A 188 7.40 -17.50 8.15
CA CYS A 188 6.86 -18.48 9.08
C CYS A 188 5.33 -18.46 9.05
N ALA A 189 4.74 -19.64 8.85
CA ALA A 189 3.31 -19.83 8.99
C ALA A 189 2.92 -19.94 10.46
N VAL A 190 1.81 -19.32 10.84
CA VAL A 190 1.27 -19.35 12.21
C VAL A 190 -0.07 -20.07 12.18
N ARG A 191 -0.28 -21.07 13.06
CA ARG A 191 -1.58 -21.71 13.20
C ARG A 191 -2.57 -20.73 13.81
N GLY A 192 -3.66 -20.51 13.08
CA GLY A 192 -4.69 -19.51 13.39
C GLY A 192 -5.07 -18.70 12.15
N ASN A 193 -5.74 -17.58 12.37
CA ASN A 193 -6.16 -16.66 11.31
C ASN A 193 -5.22 -15.43 11.20
N PHE A 194 -5.53 -14.52 10.29
CA PHE A 194 -4.73 -13.30 10.09
C PHE A 194 -4.70 -12.39 11.33
N ASP A 195 -5.83 -12.27 12.05
CA ASP A 195 -5.91 -11.45 13.26
C ASP A 195 -5.04 -12.02 14.39
N ASP A 196 -4.91 -13.35 14.47
CA ASP A 196 -4.02 -14.04 15.40
C ASP A 196 -2.55 -13.69 15.11
N ALA A 197 -2.14 -13.76 13.85
CA ALA A 197 -0.79 -13.40 13.44
C ALA A 197 -0.50 -11.91 13.69
N GLN A 198 -1.44 -11.02 13.36
CA GLN A 198 -1.30 -9.57 13.57
C GLN A 198 -1.25 -9.21 15.06
N THR A 199 -2.10 -9.85 15.87
CA THR A 199 -2.11 -9.68 17.34
C THR A 199 -0.80 -10.18 17.94
N GLY A 200 -0.28 -11.30 17.45
CA GLY A 200 1.03 -11.84 17.84
C GLY A 200 2.15 -10.83 17.61
N VAL A 201 2.22 -10.25 16.42
CA VAL A 201 3.22 -9.21 16.08
C VAL A 201 3.09 -8.00 17.02
N LYS A 202 1.89 -7.49 17.28
CA LYS A 202 1.67 -6.38 18.24
C LYS A 202 2.15 -6.72 19.64
N LYS A 203 1.86 -7.94 20.13
CA LYS A 203 2.33 -8.43 21.43
C LYS A 203 3.85 -8.50 21.49
N ILE A 204 4.53 -8.90 20.41
CA ILE A 204 6.00 -8.92 20.34
C ILE A 204 6.57 -7.51 20.50
N PHE A 205 6.06 -6.52 19.73
CA PHE A 205 6.50 -5.13 19.86
C PHE A 205 6.34 -4.64 21.33
N SER A 206 5.19 -4.90 21.93
CA SER A 206 4.92 -4.50 23.33
C SER A 206 5.84 -5.21 24.33
N ALA A 207 6.08 -6.52 24.17
CA ALA A 207 6.95 -7.29 25.07
C ALA A 207 8.40 -6.86 24.94
N VAL A 208 8.90 -6.70 23.71
CA VAL A 208 10.30 -6.27 23.45
C VAL A 208 10.56 -4.88 24.02
N SER A 209 9.62 -3.95 23.89
CA SER A 209 9.75 -2.60 24.43
C SER A 209 9.68 -2.58 25.96
N ARG A 210 8.68 -3.27 26.56
CA ARG A 210 8.46 -3.29 28.01
C ARG A 210 9.57 -3.99 28.76
N ASP A 211 10.01 -5.15 28.26
CA ASP A 211 10.92 -6.05 28.96
C ASP A 211 12.37 -5.90 28.47
N GLU A 212 12.63 -4.89 27.61
CA GLU A 212 13.95 -4.56 27.04
C GLU A 212 14.69 -5.78 26.42
N LEU A 213 13.95 -6.72 25.82
CA LEU A 213 14.45 -8.03 25.41
C LEU A 213 15.56 -7.99 24.35
N LEU A 214 15.69 -6.87 23.62
CA LEU A 214 16.74 -6.64 22.62
C LEU A 214 17.76 -5.60 23.08
N ALA A 215 17.69 -5.10 24.33
CA ALA A 215 18.64 -4.15 24.87
C ALA A 215 20.09 -4.73 24.81
N GLY A 216 21.02 -3.95 24.27
CA GLY A 216 22.42 -4.34 24.14
C GLY A 216 22.72 -5.42 23.09
N LYS A 217 21.74 -5.95 22.38
CA LYS A 217 21.95 -6.96 21.33
C LYS A 217 22.30 -6.36 19.96
N GLY A 218 22.29 -5.03 19.83
CA GLY A 218 22.57 -4.36 18.56
C GLY A 218 21.47 -4.62 17.50
N VAL A 219 20.24 -4.88 17.93
CA VAL A 219 19.07 -5.12 17.07
C VAL A 219 17.90 -4.26 17.53
N ARG A 220 17.22 -3.61 16.59
CA ARG A 220 16.04 -2.78 16.80
C ARG A 220 14.87 -3.29 15.98
N LEU A 221 13.69 -3.43 16.61
CA LEU A 221 12.47 -3.75 15.89
C LEU A 221 11.97 -2.55 15.08
N SER A 222 11.47 -2.82 13.88
CA SER A 222 10.71 -1.88 13.09
C SER A 222 9.62 -2.62 12.29
N SER A 223 8.75 -1.86 11.63
CA SER A 223 7.64 -2.40 10.86
C SER A 223 7.62 -1.87 9.44
N ALA A 224 7.30 -2.75 8.48
CA ALA A 224 7.04 -2.40 7.09
C ALA A 224 5.55 -2.14 6.81
N ASN A 225 4.75 -1.83 7.82
CA ASN A 225 3.31 -1.55 7.67
C ASN A 225 3.05 -0.23 6.94
N SER A 226 1.83 -0.07 6.41
CA SER A 226 1.41 1.12 5.65
C SER A 226 1.41 2.43 6.45
N ILE A 227 1.50 2.35 7.78
CA ILE A 227 1.59 3.51 8.67
C ILE A 227 2.94 4.22 8.62
N ASN A 228 4.01 3.56 8.18
CA ASN A 228 5.32 4.19 8.02
C ASN A 228 5.28 5.22 6.90
N ILE A 229 5.75 6.45 7.16
CA ILE A 229 5.78 7.51 6.16
C ILE A 229 6.70 7.16 4.97
N GLY A 230 7.75 6.36 5.18
CA GLY A 230 8.61 5.83 4.12
C GLY A 230 7.89 4.87 3.16
N ARG A 231 6.69 4.39 3.54
CA ARG A 231 5.79 3.67 2.65
C ARG A 231 4.77 4.55 1.95
N LEU A 232 4.35 5.63 2.58
CA LEU A 232 3.38 6.55 2.00
C LEU A 232 4.03 7.44 0.93
N ALA A 233 5.19 8.02 1.23
CA ALA A 233 5.84 9.01 0.36
C ALA A 233 6.11 8.49 -1.08
N PRO A 234 6.64 7.27 -1.32
CA PRO A 234 6.87 6.79 -2.68
C PRO A 234 5.59 6.64 -3.51
N GLN A 235 4.44 6.48 -2.87
CA GLN A 235 3.17 6.35 -3.56
C GLN A 235 2.67 7.66 -4.20
N VAL A 236 3.18 8.80 -3.75
CA VAL A 236 2.85 10.11 -4.34
C VAL A 236 3.31 10.19 -5.79
N VAL A 237 4.41 9.52 -6.12
CA VAL A 237 5.06 9.57 -7.45
C VAL A 237 4.13 9.13 -8.58
N TYR A 238 3.35 8.07 -8.38
CA TYR A 238 2.56 7.53 -9.48
C TYR A 238 1.35 8.39 -9.85
N TYR A 239 0.87 9.27 -8.98
CA TYR A 239 -0.13 10.28 -9.33
C TYR A 239 0.45 11.32 -10.30
N TYR A 240 1.68 11.77 -10.05
CA TYR A 240 2.41 12.67 -10.96
C TYR A 240 2.72 11.98 -12.28
N ARG A 241 3.12 10.69 -12.24
CA ARG A 241 3.41 9.92 -13.44
C ARG A 241 2.16 9.76 -14.32
N ALA A 242 1.03 9.39 -13.69
CA ALA A 242 -0.25 9.27 -14.42
C ALA A 242 -0.64 10.60 -15.07
N TYR A 243 -0.54 11.71 -14.34
CA TYR A 243 -0.85 13.03 -14.88
C TYR A 243 0.05 13.37 -16.09
N ALA A 244 1.36 13.15 -15.95
CA ALA A 244 2.31 13.39 -17.04
C ALA A 244 2.04 12.50 -18.26
N ASP A 245 1.61 11.26 -18.07
CA ASP A 245 1.23 10.35 -19.16
C ASP A 245 0.02 10.89 -19.93
N LEU A 246 -1.03 11.34 -19.23
CA LEU A 246 -2.23 11.89 -19.84
C LEU A 246 -1.92 13.17 -20.65
N VAL A 247 -1.08 14.07 -20.11
CA VAL A 247 -0.60 15.26 -20.84
C VAL A 247 0.17 14.84 -22.10
N LYS A 248 1.10 13.90 -21.97
CA LYS A 248 1.91 13.41 -23.10
C LYS A 248 1.08 12.71 -24.17
N MET A 249 0.01 12.04 -23.79
CA MET A 249 -0.94 11.41 -24.73
C MET A 249 -1.91 12.42 -25.35
N GLY A 250 -1.90 13.69 -24.91
CA GLY A 250 -2.81 14.74 -25.41
C GLY A 250 -4.26 14.55 -24.95
N ARG A 251 -4.49 13.80 -23.86
CA ARG A 251 -5.83 13.58 -23.30
C ARG A 251 -6.30 14.75 -22.44
N ILE A 252 -5.35 15.42 -21.80
CA ILE A 252 -5.57 16.64 -21.03
C ILE A 252 -4.52 17.70 -21.41
N HIS A 253 -4.82 18.95 -21.11
CA HIS A 253 -3.86 20.05 -21.14
C HIS A 253 -3.26 20.27 -19.75
N GLU A 254 -2.08 20.89 -19.72
CA GLU A 254 -1.50 21.31 -18.42
C GLU A 254 -2.45 22.24 -17.68
N GLY A 255 -2.78 21.89 -16.44
CA GLY A 255 -3.72 22.61 -15.59
C GLY A 255 -5.12 21.98 -15.53
N ASP A 256 -5.49 21.12 -16.46
CA ASP A 256 -6.71 20.36 -16.38
C ASP A 256 -6.66 19.41 -15.18
N LYS A 257 -7.79 19.23 -14.49
CA LYS A 257 -7.86 18.34 -13.35
C LYS A 257 -8.07 16.89 -13.78
N VAL A 258 -7.56 15.97 -12.96
CA VAL A 258 -7.73 14.52 -13.13
C VAL A 258 -8.38 13.95 -11.88
N ASP A 259 -9.40 13.11 -12.05
CA ASP A 259 -10.05 12.38 -10.97
C ASP A 259 -9.42 10.97 -10.87
N PHE A 260 -9.04 10.57 -9.65
CA PHE A 260 -8.40 9.28 -9.42
C PHE A 260 -9.33 8.36 -8.63
N VAL A 261 -9.61 7.18 -9.17
CA VAL A 261 -10.40 6.14 -8.51
C VAL A 261 -9.47 5.09 -7.92
N VAL A 262 -9.54 4.94 -6.59
CA VAL A 262 -8.55 4.16 -5.84
C VAL A 262 -9.22 3.02 -5.09
N PRO A 263 -8.88 1.75 -5.38
CA PRO A 263 -9.32 0.63 -4.56
C PRO A 263 -8.69 0.77 -3.18
N THR A 264 -9.52 1.00 -2.16
CA THR A 264 -9.05 1.53 -0.88
C THR A 264 -9.28 0.57 0.28
N GLY A 265 -8.20 0.24 0.99
CA GLY A 265 -8.20 -0.46 2.27
C GLY A 265 -7.65 0.44 3.39
N ASN A 266 -6.33 0.36 3.65
CA ASN A 266 -5.66 1.11 4.72
C ASN A 266 -5.46 2.62 4.44
N PHE A 267 -6.09 3.15 3.42
CA PHE A 267 -6.09 4.57 3.03
C PHE A 267 -4.73 5.15 2.62
N GLY A 268 -3.68 4.34 2.54
CA GLY A 268 -2.33 4.82 2.18
C GLY A 268 -2.24 5.32 0.75
N ASP A 269 -2.76 4.55 -0.19
CA ASP A 269 -2.76 4.84 -1.61
C ASP A 269 -3.51 6.14 -1.92
N ILE A 270 -4.79 6.22 -1.56
CA ILE A 270 -5.61 7.41 -1.82
C ILE A 270 -5.11 8.65 -1.07
N LEU A 271 -4.51 8.49 0.11
CA LEU A 271 -3.88 9.58 0.85
C LEU A 271 -2.64 10.12 0.12
N ALA A 272 -1.89 9.27 -0.59
CA ALA A 272 -0.80 9.72 -1.44
C ALA A 272 -1.31 10.61 -2.59
N GLY A 273 -2.51 10.35 -3.12
CA GLY A 273 -3.19 11.24 -4.06
C GLY A 273 -3.55 12.60 -3.44
N TYR A 274 -3.98 12.60 -2.18
CA TYR A 274 -4.19 13.84 -1.44
C TYR A 274 -2.87 14.61 -1.24
N PHE A 275 -1.78 13.93 -0.91
CA PHE A 275 -0.44 14.54 -0.83
C PHE A 275 -0.04 15.16 -2.17
N ALA A 276 -0.22 14.45 -3.28
CA ALA A 276 0.07 14.98 -4.61
C ALA A 276 -0.71 16.28 -4.90
N LYS A 277 -2.01 16.33 -4.54
CA LYS A 277 -2.86 17.50 -4.65
C LYS A 277 -2.31 18.69 -3.84
N GLU A 278 -1.98 18.47 -2.59
CA GLU A 278 -1.45 19.52 -1.70
C GLU A 278 -0.07 20.01 -2.14
N MET A 279 0.74 19.14 -2.75
CA MET A 279 2.02 19.49 -3.35
C MET A 279 1.90 20.24 -4.69
N GLY A 280 0.70 20.43 -5.22
CA GLY A 280 0.41 21.28 -6.37
C GLY A 280 -0.03 20.55 -7.65
N LEU A 281 -0.16 19.22 -7.64
CA LEU A 281 -0.69 18.49 -8.80
C LEU A 281 -2.18 18.82 -9.01
N PRO A 282 -2.66 19.06 -10.25
CA PRO A 282 -4.06 19.32 -10.52
C PRO A 282 -4.94 18.07 -10.35
N VAL A 283 -5.11 17.61 -9.12
CA VAL A 283 -6.03 16.53 -8.76
C VAL A 283 -7.44 17.10 -8.55
N GLY A 284 -8.41 16.53 -9.21
CA GLY A 284 -9.82 16.84 -9.04
C GLY A 284 -10.39 16.16 -7.79
N ARG A 285 -11.20 15.13 -8.00
CA ARG A 285 -11.74 14.25 -6.94
C ARG A 285 -10.87 13.04 -6.72
N LEU A 286 -10.77 12.62 -5.47
CA LEU A 286 -10.26 11.32 -5.08
C LEU A 286 -11.45 10.41 -4.77
N VAL A 287 -11.65 9.40 -5.58
CA VAL A 287 -12.78 8.48 -5.50
C VAL A 287 -12.36 7.25 -4.71
N CYS A 288 -12.89 7.12 -3.49
CA CYS A 288 -12.62 6.00 -2.60
C CYS A 288 -13.52 4.81 -2.98
N ALA A 289 -12.95 3.77 -3.55
CA ALA A 289 -13.64 2.55 -3.88
C ALA A 289 -13.47 1.50 -2.77
N SER A 290 -14.56 1.05 -2.17
CA SER A 290 -14.60 -0.02 -1.17
C SER A 290 -15.18 -1.31 -1.75
N ASN A 291 -14.80 -2.46 -1.20
CA ASN A 291 -15.53 -3.72 -1.42
C ASN A 291 -16.73 -3.84 -0.45
N ALA A 292 -17.22 -5.05 -0.20
CA ALA A 292 -18.31 -5.28 0.76
C ALA A 292 -17.99 -4.80 2.18
N ASN A 293 -16.71 -4.67 2.54
CA ASN A 293 -16.27 -4.03 3.78
C ASN A 293 -16.23 -2.50 3.61
N ASN A 294 -17.38 -1.88 3.47
CA ASN A 294 -17.59 -0.52 3.00
C ASN A 294 -17.52 0.56 4.08
N VAL A 295 -16.78 0.33 5.18
CA VAL A 295 -16.66 1.27 6.31
C VAL A 295 -16.21 2.67 5.87
N LEU A 296 -15.28 2.76 4.90
CA LEU A 296 -14.79 4.03 4.37
C LEU A 296 -15.85 4.75 3.54
N THR A 297 -16.61 4.02 2.73
CA THR A 297 -17.70 4.60 1.93
C THR A 297 -18.76 5.23 2.83
N GLU A 298 -19.17 4.52 3.88
CA GLU A 298 -20.14 5.07 4.84
C GLU A 298 -19.56 6.26 5.60
N PHE A 299 -18.33 6.17 6.08
CA PHE A 299 -17.67 7.26 6.77
C PHE A 299 -17.59 8.53 5.92
N LEU A 300 -17.10 8.44 4.69
CA LEU A 300 -16.98 9.61 3.81
C LEU A 300 -18.33 10.22 3.43
N ARG A 301 -19.39 9.41 3.41
CA ARG A 301 -20.76 9.87 3.15
C ARG A 301 -21.44 10.46 4.38
N THR A 302 -21.19 9.93 5.58
CA THR A 302 -21.95 10.27 6.79
C THR A 302 -21.18 11.01 7.86
N GLY A 303 -19.84 10.95 7.87
CA GLY A 303 -18.99 11.44 8.95
C GLY A 303 -18.87 10.47 10.12
N ARG A 304 -19.63 9.37 10.13
CA ARG A 304 -19.59 8.35 11.18
C ARG A 304 -18.76 7.16 10.75
N TYR A 305 -17.72 6.88 11.52
CA TYR A 305 -16.90 5.66 11.40
C TYR A 305 -17.39 4.62 12.40
N ASP A 306 -17.76 3.43 11.93
CA ASP A 306 -18.24 2.35 12.81
C ASP A 306 -17.65 1.00 12.37
N ARG A 307 -16.72 0.46 13.19
CA ARG A 307 -16.10 -0.85 12.95
C ARG A 307 -16.91 -2.03 13.50
N ARG A 308 -18.00 -1.77 14.22
CA ARG A 308 -18.88 -2.79 14.85
C ARG A 308 -19.84 -3.35 13.81
N ARG A 309 -19.30 -4.06 12.83
CA ARG A 309 -20.02 -4.65 11.72
C ARG A 309 -19.44 -6.01 11.35
N PRO A 310 -20.16 -6.86 10.61
CA PRO A 310 -19.59 -8.09 10.09
C PRO A 310 -18.34 -7.81 9.24
N PHE A 311 -17.34 -8.69 9.37
CA PHE A 311 -16.20 -8.72 8.47
C PHE A 311 -16.47 -9.72 7.34
N TYR A 312 -16.34 -9.29 6.10
CA TYR A 312 -16.54 -10.12 4.92
C TYR A 312 -15.18 -10.48 4.32
N LYS A 313 -14.95 -11.77 4.11
CA LYS A 313 -13.83 -12.25 3.31
C LYS A 313 -14.24 -12.20 1.84
N THR A 314 -13.61 -11.33 1.06
CA THR A 314 -14.00 -11.05 -0.33
C THR A 314 -12.98 -11.56 -1.34
N ALA A 315 -13.30 -11.46 -2.64
CA ALA A 315 -12.38 -11.71 -3.74
C ALA A 315 -11.28 -10.65 -3.88
N SER A 316 -11.39 -9.50 -3.18
CA SER A 316 -10.40 -8.41 -3.17
C SER A 316 -9.76 -8.22 -1.78
N PRO A 317 -8.98 -9.21 -1.28
CA PRO A 317 -8.59 -9.31 0.13
C PRO A 317 -7.70 -8.17 0.64
N SER A 318 -7.00 -7.43 -0.22
CA SER A 318 -6.21 -6.27 0.20
C SER A 318 -7.08 -5.09 0.67
N MET A 319 -8.38 -5.13 0.38
CA MET A 319 -9.38 -4.13 0.79
C MET A 319 -10.24 -4.62 1.97
N ASP A 320 -10.05 -5.86 2.44
CA ASP A 320 -10.78 -6.43 3.58
C ASP A 320 -10.28 -5.81 4.89
N ILE A 321 -10.88 -4.71 5.28
CA ILE A 321 -10.54 -3.98 6.52
C ILE A 321 -11.79 -3.49 7.24
N LEU A 322 -11.70 -3.40 8.56
CA LEU A 322 -12.65 -2.68 9.41
C LEU A 322 -12.02 -1.45 10.07
N VAL A 323 -10.69 -1.38 10.11
CA VAL A 323 -9.94 -0.21 10.61
C VAL A 323 -8.96 0.25 9.53
N SER A 324 -9.16 1.45 9.03
CA SER A 324 -8.33 2.07 7.99
C SER A 324 -7.26 2.96 8.61
N SER A 325 -6.04 2.47 8.65
CA SER A 325 -4.98 3.03 9.50
C SER A 325 -4.50 4.43 9.10
N ASN A 326 -4.46 4.76 7.80
CA ASN A 326 -3.95 6.08 7.37
C ASN A 326 -5.03 7.18 7.32
N LEU A 327 -6.30 6.84 7.55
CA LEU A 327 -7.37 7.84 7.62
C LEU A 327 -7.09 8.87 8.73
N GLU A 328 -6.45 8.46 9.82
CA GLU A 328 -6.01 9.32 10.90
C GLU A 328 -5.15 10.51 10.42
N ARG A 329 -4.25 10.27 9.45
CA ARG A 329 -3.45 11.36 8.84
C ARG A 329 -4.31 12.38 8.13
N LEU A 330 -5.31 11.92 7.37
CA LEU A 330 -6.21 12.82 6.66
C LEU A 330 -7.03 13.66 7.65
N LEU A 331 -7.56 13.05 8.70
CA LEU A 331 -8.32 13.77 9.73
C LEU A 331 -7.47 14.86 10.38
N TYR A 332 -6.21 14.55 10.70
CA TYR A 332 -5.28 15.55 11.23
C TYR A 332 -4.99 16.67 10.23
N LEU A 333 -4.69 16.36 8.99
CA LEU A 333 -4.34 17.35 7.96
C LEU A 333 -5.51 18.30 7.63
N LEU A 334 -6.75 17.81 7.69
CA LEU A 334 -7.94 18.62 7.42
C LEU A 334 -8.43 19.43 8.63
N SER A 335 -8.26 18.88 9.84
CA SER A 335 -8.69 19.58 11.06
C SER A 335 -7.62 20.54 11.61
N GLY A 336 -6.33 20.18 11.47
CA GLY A 336 -5.22 20.86 12.14
C GLY A 336 -5.22 20.65 13.67
N ASP A 337 -6.02 19.72 14.18
CA ASP A 337 -6.29 19.53 15.61
C ASP A 337 -5.87 18.12 16.07
N ASP A 338 -4.73 18.06 16.73
CA ASP A 338 -4.15 16.84 17.30
C ASP A 338 -4.97 16.29 18.47
N ALA A 339 -5.60 17.16 19.27
CA ALA A 339 -6.43 16.73 20.39
C ALA A 339 -7.73 16.08 19.91
N LEU A 340 -8.37 16.65 18.88
CA LEU A 340 -9.52 16.04 18.23
C LEU A 340 -9.17 14.65 17.69
N VAL A 341 -8.06 14.52 16.95
CA VAL A 341 -7.65 13.23 16.38
C VAL A 341 -7.35 12.21 17.47
N ALA A 342 -6.66 12.59 18.54
CA ALA A 342 -6.42 11.71 19.69
C ALA A 342 -7.73 11.21 20.30
N GLN A 343 -8.72 12.10 20.48
CA GLN A 343 -10.05 11.75 20.97
C GLN A 343 -10.77 10.78 20.04
N LEU A 344 -10.80 11.04 18.74
CA LEU A 344 -11.46 10.15 17.76
C LEU A 344 -10.83 8.75 17.74
N MET A 345 -9.49 8.67 17.84
CA MET A 345 -8.80 7.38 17.89
C MET A 345 -9.03 6.65 19.20
N GLN A 346 -9.16 7.36 20.32
CA GLN A 346 -9.56 6.78 21.59
C GLN A 346 -10.98 6.19 21.52
N GLN A 347 -11.96 6.94 21.00
CA GLN A 347 -13.32 6.46 20.79
C GLN A 347 -13.36 5.22 19.89
N LEU A 348 -12.58 5.22 18.80
CA LEU A 348 -12.49 4.04 17.92
C LEU A 348 -11.98 2.80 18.67
N ASN A 349 -11.00 2.97 19.56
CA ASN A 349 -10.42 1.87 20.31
C ASN A 349 -11.39 1.35 21.41
N GLU A 350 -12.03 2.24 22.15
CA GLU A 350 -12.86 1.92 23.31
C GLU A 350 -14.30 1.55 22.92
N GLU A 351 -14.90 2.34 22.01
CA GLU A 351 -16.30 2.21 21.62
C GLU A 351 -16.51 1.53 20.27
N GLY A 352 -15.46 1.47 19.43
CA GLY A 352 -15.52 0.93 18.07
C GLY A 352 -16.13 1.87 17.04
N THR A 353 -16.42 3.12 17.43
CA THR A 353 -17.06 4.13 16.55
C THR A 353 -16.62 5.53 16.95
N TYR A 354 -16.67 6.45 15.99
CA TYR A 354 -16.58 7.90 16.21
C TYR A 354 -17.38 8.65 15.14
N GLU A 355 -17.63 9.94 15.41
CA GLU A 355 -18.24 10.85 14.44
C GLU A 355 -17.42 12.14 14.36
N VAL A 356 -17.17 12.61 13.13
CA VAL A 356 -16.41 13.84 12.91
C VAL A 356 -17.34 15.06 12.95
N PRO A 357 -16.83 16.24 13.35
CA PRO A 357 -17.58 17.49 13.25
C PRO A 357 -18.03 17.78 11.81
N GLU A 358 -19.17 18.48 11.66
CA GLU A 358 -19.78 18.76 10.36
C GLU A 358 -18.89 19.58 9.42
N ASP A 359 -18.11 20.51 9.94
CA ASP A 359 -17.13 21.29 9.17
C ASP A 359 -16.01 20.40 8.60
N LEU A 360 -15.58 19.40 9.34
CA LEU A 360 -14.58 18.40 8.87
C LEU A 360 -15.22 17.47 7.82
N LEU A 361 -16.46 17.05 8.02
CA LEU A 361 -17.21 16.27 7.04
C LEU A 361 -17.39 17.05 5.72
N ALA A 362 -17.68 18.33 5.79
CA ALA A 362 -17.79 19.19 4.60
C ALA A 362 -16.48 19.25 3.82
N LYS A 363 -15.31 19.35 4.50
CA LYS A 363 -13.99 19.30 3.87
C LYS A 363 -13.72 17.93 3.22
N LEU A 364 -14.07 16.84 3.90
CA LEU A 364 -13.94 15.49 3.36
C LEU A 364 -14.76 15.33 2.07
N ARG A 365 -16.02 15.72 2.08
CA ARG A 365 -16.91 15.63 0.90
C ARG A 365 -16.49 16.54 -0.25
N ALA A 366 -15.81 17.65 0.02
CA ALA A 366 -15.27 18.51 -1.03
C ALA A 366 -14.10 17.86 -1.80
N LEU A 367 -13.34 16.98 -1.16
CA LEU A 367 -12.15 16.32 -1.72
C LEU A 367 -12.43 14.93 -2.25
N PHE A 368 -13.29 14.18 -1.54
CA PHE A 368 -13.54 12.77 -1.80
C PHE A 368 -14.97 12.53 -2.28
N TRP A 369 -15.11 11.54 -3.13
CA TRP A 369 -16.36 10.83 -3.38
C TRP A 369 -16.12 9.36 -3.02
N ALA A 370 -17.17 8.61 -2.65
CA ALA A 370 -17.01 7.24 -2.21
C ALA A 370 -18.15 6.34 -2.70
N GLY A 371 -17.78 5.15 -3.16
CA GLY A 371 -18.69 4.10 -3.58
C GLY A 371 -18.22 2.73 -3.13
N CYS A 372 -19.06 1.71 -3.31
CA CYS A 372 -18.69 0.33 -3.01
C CYS A 372 -19.25 -0.63 -4.07
N CYS A 373 -18.55 -1.77 -4.20
CA CYS A 373 -18.89 -2.85 -5.11
C CYS A 373 -18.65 -4.19 -4.41
N ASP A 374 -19.60 -5.09 -4.44
CA ASP A 374 -19.46 -6.44 -3.90
C ASP A 374 -18.76 -7.40 -4.88
N ASP A 375 -18.56 -8.66 -4.48
CA ASP A 375 -17.91 -9.67 -5.31
C ASP A 375 -18.68 -9.96 -6.60
N ALA A 376 -20.01 -9.88 -6.59
CA ALA A 376 -20.83 -10.10 -7.79
C ALA A 376 -20.63 -8.95 -8.78
N GLY A 377 -20.65 -7.71 -8.30
CA GLY A 377 -20.35 -6.53 -9.09
C GLY A 377 -18.92 -6.53 -9.63
N ALA A 378 -17.93 -6.91 -8.81
CA ALA A 378 -16.54 -7.03 -9.25
C ALA A 378 -16.37 -8.06 -10.37
N LYS A 379 -16.97 -9.24 -10.26
CA LYS A 379 -16.96 -10.27 -11.33
C LYS A 379 -17.65 -9.77 -12.60
N ALA A 380 -18.78 -9.09 -12.47
CA ALA A 380 -19.47 -8.47 -13.61
C ALA A 380 -18.60 -7.41 -14.30
N ALA A 381 -17.89 -6.59 -13.53
CA ALA A 381 -16.95 -5.59 -14.03
C ALA A 381 -15.77 -6.24 -14.79
N ILE A 382 -15.14 -7.31 -14.24
CA ILE A 382 -14.10 -8.07 -14.95
C ILE A 382 -14.62 -8.51 -16.32
N GLY A 383 -15.80 -9.11 -16.35
CA GLY A 383 -16.41 -9.63 -17.58
C GLY A 383 -16.74 -8.54 -18.60
N SER A 384 -17.26 -7.38 -18.16
CA SER A 384 -17.56 -6.27 -19.08
C SER A 384 -16.30 -5.64 -19.64
N VAL A 385 -15.30 -5.34 -18.79
CA VAL A 385 -14.02 -4.77 -19.21
C VAL A 385 -13.30 -5.69 -20.19
N TRP A 386 -13.29 -6.99 -19.93
CA TRP A 386 -12.70 -7.96 -20.86
C TRP A 386 -13.41 -7.99 -22.21
N ARG A 387 -14.74 -8.09 -22.22
CA ARG A 387 -15.53 -8.19 -23.47
C ARG A 387 -15.50 -6.93 -24.30
N GLU A 388 -15.56 -5.76 -23.66
CA GLU A 388 -15.71 -4.46 -24.34
C GLU A 388 -14.37 -3.86 -24.72
N HIS A 389 -13.33 -4.08 -23.90
CA HIS A 389 -12.05 -3.38 -24.06
C HIS A 389 -10.84 -4.31 -24.18
N HIS A 390 -11.03 -5.63 -24.09
CA HIS A 390 -9.95 -6.63 -24.11
C HIS A 390 -8.86 -6.34 -23.06
N TYR A 391 -9.25 -5.73 -21.93
CA TYR A 391 -8.37 -5.49 -20.80
C TYR A 391 -8.73 -6.43 -19.65
N LEU A 392 -7.73 -7.19 -19.17
CA LEU A 392 -7.90 -8.12 -18.08
C LEU A 392 -7.49 -7.44 -16.77
N CYS A 393 -8.46 -7.15 -15.90
CA CYS A 393 -8.22 -6.56 -14.59
C CYS A 393 -8.34 -7.58 -13.46
N ASP A 394 -7.65 -7.32 -12.34
CA ASP A 394 -7.81 -8.07 -11.10
C ASP A 394 -9.09 -7.64 -10.34
N THR A 395 -9.38 -8.36 -9.27
CA THR A 395 -10.59 -8.13 -8.47
C THR A 395 -10.64 -6.78 -7.77
N HIS A 396 -9.49 -6.23 -7.36
CA HIS A 396 -9.42 -4.90 -6.73
C HIS A 396 -9.66 -3.80 -7.78
N THR A 397 -9.02 -3.92 -8.93
CA THR A 397 -9.22 -3.02 -10.06
C THR A 397 -10.67 -3.05 -10.53
N ALA A 398 -11.30 -4.22 -10.54
CA ALA A 398 -12.70 -4.39 -10.91
C ALA A 398 -13.65 -3.65 -9.95
N VAL A 399 -13.39 -3.70 -8.64
CA VAL A 399 -14.13 -2.89 -7.66
C VAL A 399 -13.99 -1.40 -7.97
N ALA A 400 -12.76 -0.94 -8.23
CA ALA A 400 -12.53 0.47 -8.55
C ALA A 400 -13.15 0.88 -9.89
N TRP A 401 -13.14 0.00 -10.88
CA TRP A 401 -13.79 0.25 -12.17
C TRP A 401 -15.29 0.40 -12.04
N ASP A 402 -15.96 -0.51 -11.34
CA ASP A 402 -17.40 -0.40 -11.09
C ASP A 402 -17.75 0.89 -10.34
N VAL A 403 -16.99 1.24 -9.31
CA VAL A 403 -17.16 2.49 -8.55
C VAL A 403 -16.87 3.71 -9.43
N ALA A 404 -15.95 3.64 -10.40
CA ALA A 404 -15.73 4.70 -11.38
C ALA A 404 -16.97 4.93 -12.24
N GLN A 405 -17.65 3.86 -12.68
CA GLN A 405 -18.90 4.00 -13.44
C GLN A 405 -20.04 4.58 -12.59
N GLN A 406 -20.15 4.19 -11.31
CA GLN A 406 -21.08 4.81 -10.36
C GLN A 406 -20.80 6.31 -10.22
N TYR A 407 -19.51 6.68 -10.02
CA TYR A 407 -19.08 8.07 -9.89
C TYR A 407 -19.45 8.92 -11.11
N LYS A 408 -19.11 8.45 -12.32
CA LYS A 408 -19.40 9.17 -13.57
C LYS A 408 -20.89 9.34 -13.81
N LYS A 409 -21.69 8.35 -13.46
CA LYS A 409 -23.16 8.42 -13.58
C LYS A 409 -23.77 9.48 -12.67
N GLU A 410 -23.22 9.66 -11.46
CA GLU A 410 -23.73 10.64 -10.48
C GLU A 410 -23.12 12.05 -10.70
N ASN A 411 -21.99 12.16 -11.43
CA ASN A 411 -21.26 13.41 -11.63
C ASN A 411 -20.96 13.61 -13.13
N ALA A 412 -21.94 14.12 -13.87
CA ALA A 412 -21.83 14.27 -15.32
C ALA A 412 -20.73 15.26 -15.78
N ASP A 413 -20.27 16.13 -14.88
CA ASP A 413 -19.21 17.13 -15.09
C ASP A 413 -17.85 16.69 -14.50
N HIS A 414 -17.64 15.35 -14.37
CA HIS A 414 -16.37 14.79 -13.91
C HIS A 414 -15.19 15.15 -14.84
N ASN A 415 -13.99 15.20 -14.26
CA ASN A 415 -12.76 15.35 -15.02
C ASN A 415 -12.36 14.02 -15.72
N GLU A 416 -11.25 14.02 -16.46
CA GLU A 416 -10.65 12.77 -16.96
C GLU A 416 -10.40 11.81 -15.79
N VAL A 417 -10.75 10.52 -15.96
CA VAL A 417 -10.73 9.52 -14.90
C VAL A 417 -9.57 8.55 -15.07
N VAL A 418 -8.81 8.38 -13.99
CA VAL A 418 -7.75 7.36 -13.89
C VAL A 418 -8.11 6.38 -12.79
N VAL A 419 -8.27 5.10 -13.15
CA VAL A 419 -8.50 4.00 -12.22
C VAL A 419 -7.15 3.35 -11.86
N LEU A 420 -6.85 3.23 -10.56
CA LEU A 420 -5.63 2.59 -10.10
C LEU A 420 -5.78 1.07 -10.13
N SER A 421 -4.88 0.40 -10.84
CA SER A 421 -4.81 -1.06 -10.92
C SER A 421 -3.71 -1.58 -10.01
N THR A 422 -4.11 -2.18 -8.89
CA THR A 422 -3.25 -2.42 -7.74
C THR A 422 -2.64 -3.82 -7.67
N ALA A 423 -3.11 -4.76 -8.50
CA ALA A 423 -2.56 -6.12 -8.56
C ALA A 423 -2.70 -6.72 -9.97
N SER A 424 -1.85 -7.70 -10.27
CA SER A 424 -1.99 -8.50 -11.49
C SER A 424 -3.20 -9.43 -11.39
N PRO A 425 -3.98 -9.62 -12.47
CA PRO A 425 -5.08 -10.59 -12.50
C PRO A 425 -4.64 -12.03 -12.16
N TYR A 426 -3.40 -12.37 -12.42
CA TYR A 426 -2.82 -13.69 -12.12
C TYR A 426 -2.58 -13.97 -10.63
N LYS A 427 -2.79 -13.00 -9.75
CA LYS A 427 -2.79 -13.22 -8.30
C LYS A 427 -4.10 -13.73 -7.75
N PHE A 428 -5.17 -13.57 -8.52
CA PHE A 428 -6.54 -13.99 -8.18
C PHE A 428 -7.20 -14.72 -9.36
N PRO A 429 -6.50 -15.72 -9.96
CA PRO A 429 -6.85 -16.23 -11.28
C PRO A 429 -8.23 -16.89 -11.31
N ALA A 430 -8.68 -17.54 -10.22
CA ALA A 430 -9.98 -18.18 -10.14
C ALA A 430 -11.12 -17.17 -10.25
N ALA A 431 -11.07 -16.10 -9.46
CA ALA A 431 -12.11 -15.06 -9.49
C ALA A 431 -12.13 -14.29 -10.82
N VAL A 432 -10.94 -14.08 -11.41
CA VAL A 432 -10.82 -13.42 -12.72
C VAL A 432 -11.38 -14.30 -13.82
N LEU A 433 -11.06 -15.60 -13.81
CA LEU A 433 -11.56 -16.57 -14.79
C LEU A 433 -13.09 -16.69 -14.73
N GLU A 434 -13.65 -16.78 -13.50
CA GLU A 434 -15.11 -16.77 -13.30
C GLU A 434 -15.73 -15.44 -13.80
N GLY A 435 -15.07 -14.31 -13.59
CA GLY A 435 -15.53 -13.00 -14.06
C GLY A 435 -15.65 -12.92 -15.58
N ILE A 436 -14.73 -13.55 -16.34
CA ILE A 436 -14.81 -13.60 -17.80
C ILE A 436 -15.77 -14.67 -18.33
N GLY A 437 -16.43 -15.42 -17.43
CA GLY A 437 -17.46 -16.41 -17.77
C GLY A 437 -16.96 -17.85 -17.91
N GLU A 438 -15.74 -18.12 -17.46
CA GLU A 438 -15.12 -19.44 -17.51
C GLU A 438 -15.13 -20.13 -16.13
N SER A 439 -15.04 -21.46 -16.11
CA SER A 439 -14.99 -22.23 -14.87
C SER A 439 -13.57 -22.62 -14.52
N ALA A 440 -13.10 -22.26 -13.33
CA ALA A 440 -11.80 -22.65 -12.79
C ALA A 440 -11.73 -24.16 -12.57
N LYS A 441 -10.65 -24.81 -13.04
CA LYS A 441 -10.42 -26.26 -12.90
C LYS A 441 -9.00 -26.52 -12.44
N GLY A 442 -8.85 -27.43 -11.47
CA GLY A 442 -7.56 -27.77 -10.91
C GLY A 442 -7.16 -26.89 -9.73
N ASP A 443 -5.87 -26.81 -9.43
CA ASP A 443 -5.33 -25.91 -8.42
C ASP A 443 -5.11 -24.50 -8.98
N GLU A 444 -4.71 -23.53 -8.13
CA GLU A 444 -4.52 -22.12 -8.56
C GLU A 444 -3.49 -21.96 -9.69
N PHE A 445 -2.49 -22.82 -9.79
CA PHE A 445 -1.50 -22.76 -10.88
C PHE A 445 -2.08 -23.29 -12.18
N ASP A 446 -2.89 -24.37 -12.14
CA ASP A 446 -3.63 -24.85 -13.31
C ASP A 446 -4.60 -23.76 -13.80
N VAL A 447 -5.24 -23.05 -12.87
CA VAL A 447 -6.15 -21.93 -13.19
C VAL A 447 -5.39 -20.74 -13.79
N MET A 448 -4.15 -20.46 -13.35
CA MET A 448 -3.30 -19.44 -13.99
C MET A 448 -2.98 -19.79 -15.46
N GLU A 449 -2.63 -21.04 -15.73
CA GLU A 449 -2.38 -21.54 -17.09
C GLU A 449 -3.66 -21.46 -17.94
N GLN A 450 -4.79 -21.89 -17.39
CA GLN A 450 -6.09 -21.80 -18.05
C GLN A 450 -6.46 -20.34 -18.37
N LEU A 451 -6.23 -19.39 -17.45
CA LEU A 451 -6.49 -17.97 -17.68
C LEU A 451 -5.62 -17.43 -18.83
N HIS A 452 -4.34 -17.83 -18.90
CA HIS A 452 -3.46 -17.50 -20.01
C HIS A 452 -3.98 -18.08 -21.34
N ASP A 453 -4.33 -19.35 -21.37
CA ASP A 453 -4.80 -20.04 -22.59
C ASP A 453 -6.07 -19.40 -23.16
N VAL A 454 -7.00 -18.98 -22.28
CA VAL A 454 -8.26 -18.34 -22.69
C VAL A 454 -8.07 -16.90 -23.15
N THR A 455 -7.20 -16.14 -22.48
CA THR A 455 -7.09 -14.69 -22.69
C THR A 455 -5.92 -14.28 -23.59
N GLY A 456 -4.88 -15.11 -23.69
CA GLY A 456 -3.61 -14.76 -24.34
C GLY A 456 -2.79 -13.71 -23.57
N VAL A 457 -3.25 -13.24 -22.42
CA VAL A 457 -2.51 -12.28 -21.58
C VAL A 457 -1.31 -12.96 -20.95
N PRO A 458 -0.07 -12.42 -21.08
CA PRO A 458 1.10 -13.10 -20.53
C PRO A 458 1.08 -13.22 -19.01
N VAL A 459 1.46 -14.39 -18.50
CA VAL A 459 1.71 -14.57 -17.06
C VAL A 459 2.95 -13.75 -16.67
N PRO A 460 2.90 -12.90 -15.62
CA PRO A 460 4.07 -12.16 -15.16
C PRO A 460 5.26 -13.07 -14.84
N LYS A 461 6.48 -12.66 -15.23
CA LYS A 461 7.70 -13.47 -15.08
C LYS A 461 7.96 -13.94 -13.63
N ASN A 462 7.61 -13.12 -12.65
CA ASN A 462 7.74 -13.43 -11.23
C ASN A 462 6.72 -14.46 -10.72
N LEU A 463 5.61 -14.69 -11.46
CA LEU A 463 4.61 -15.70 -11.17
C LEU A 463 4.80 -16.94 -12.04
N ALA A 464 5.36 -16.78 -13.25
CA ALA A 464 5.65 -17.89 -14.14
C ALA A 464 6.65 -18.89 -13.48
N GLY A 465 6.34 -20.17 -13.57
CA GLY A 465 7.19 -21.24 -13.01
C GLY A 465 7.27 -21.27 -11.48
N LEU A 466 6.45 -20.51 -10.77
CA LEU A 466 6.46 -20.43 -9.30
C LEU A 466 6.20 -21.80 -8.64
N ARG A 467 5.34 -22.63 -9.24
CA ARG A 467 5.02 -23.99 -8.78
C ARG A 467 6.25 -24.91 -8.68
N SER A 468 7.25 -24.70 -9.56
CA SER A 468 8.46 -25.53 -9.61
C SER A 468 9.65 -24.97 -8.81
N ARG A 469 9.51 -23.77 -8.21
CA ARG A 469 10.58 -23.19 -7.40
C ARG A 469 10.80 -23.95 -6.11
N GLU A 470 12.06 -23.99 -5.66
CA GLU A 470 12.39 -24.60 -4.38
C GLU A 470 11.75 -23.89 -3.20
N VAL A 471 11.04 -24.65 -2.37
CA VAL A 471 10.46 -24.16 -1.11
C VAL A 471 11.57 -24.03 -0.07
N ARG A 472 11.92 -22.81 0.29
CA ARG A 472 13.00 -22.47 1.23
C ARG A 472 12.53 -22.28 2.66
N HIS A 473 11.30 -21.77 2.84
CA HIS A 473 10.70 -21.46 4.14
C HIS A 473 9.57 -22.43 4.44
N ARG A 474 9.76 -23.26 5.47
CA ARG A 474 8.83 -24.35 5.84
C ARG A 474 8.34 -24.28 7.29
N ASP A 475 8.77 -23.24 8.02
CA ASP A 475 8.47 -23.11 9.45
C ASP A 475 6.96 -22.91 9.66
N VAL A 476 6.39 -23.70 10.57
CA VAL A 476 5.00 -23.59 11.03
C VAL A 476 5.03 -23.63 12.56
N ILE A 477 4.46 -22.61 13.20
CA ILE A 477 4.47 -22.47 14.67
C ILE A 477 3.09 -22.18 15.21
N GLU A 478 2.93 -22.36 16.53
CA GLU A 478 1.76 -21.88 17.28
C GLU A 478 1.89 -20.37 17.55
N GLN A 479 0.78 -19.69 17.76
CA GLN A 479 0.77 -18.25 18.08
C GLN A 479 1.62 -17.91 19.33
N GLY A 480 1.64 -18.80 20.33
CA GLY A 480 2.43 -18.62 21.54
C GLY A 480 3.94 -18.62 21.33
N ASP A 481 4.42 -19.23 20.26
CA ASP A 481 5.85 -19.39 19.97
C ASP A 481 6.45 -18.22 19.14
N MET A 482 5.63 -17.28 18.69
CA MET A 482 6.07 -16.20 17.81
C MET A 482 7.18 -15.34 18.42
N LEU A 483 7.09 -14.98 19.71
CA LEU A 483 8.13 -14.20 20.39
C LEU A 483 9.47 -14.95 20.45
N ALA A 484 9.45 -16.21 20.83
CA ALA A 484 10.67 -17.04 20.88
C ALA A 484 11.29 -17.19 19.49
N TYR A 485 10.47 -17.35 18.45
CA TYR A 485 10.93 -17.40 17.06
C TYR A 485 11.66 -16.12 16.66
N VAL A 486 11.09 -14.93 16.96
CA VAL A 486 11.70 -13.63 16.65
C VAL A 486 13.00 -13.43 17.40
N LEU A 487 13.04 -13.73 18.72
CA LEU A 487 14.25 -13.57 19.53
C LEU A 487 15.40 -14.44 19.01
N LYS A 488 15.12 -15.67 18.58
CA LYS A 488 16.11 -16.56 17.95
C LYS A 488 16.66 -15.96 16.64
N ARG A 489 15.82 -15.29 15.83
CA ARG A 489 16.25 -14.64 14.59
C ARG A 489 16.96 -13.30 14.81
N ALA A 490 16.79 -12.70 16.00
CA ALA A 490 17.49 -11.49 16.41
C ALA A 490 18.93 -11.79 16.90
N GLU A 491 19.25 -13.04 17.21
CA GLU A 491 20.63 -13.43 17.54
C GLU A 491 21.52 -13.30 16.31
N LYS A 492 22.72 -12.76 16.49
CA LYS A 492 23.73 -12.74 15.41
C LYS A 492 24.18 -14.18 15.18
N GLU A 493 24.16 -14.62 13.95
CA GLU A 493 24.88 -15.82 13.57
C GLU A 493 26.40 -15.51 13.71
N ASP A 494 27.08 -16.25 14.59
CA ASP A 494 28.53 -16.15 14.84
C ASP A 494 29.37 -16.50 13.57
#